data_a069d2286a12c0b544966d03271f447f
#
_entry.id   a069d2286a12c0b544966d03271f447f
#
_cell.length_a   1.000
_cell.length_b   1.000
_cell.length_c   1.000
_cell.angle_alpha   90.00
_cell.angle_beta   90.00
_cell.angle_gamma   90.00
#
_symmetry.space_group_name_H-M   'P 1'
#
loop_
_entity.id
_entity.type
_entity.pdbx_description
1 polymer ?
#
loop_
_entity_poly.entity_id
_entity_poly.type
_entity_poly.pdbx_seq_one_letter_code
_entity_poly.pdbx_strand_id
1 'polypeptide(L)'
;PGGAAAVENACRAESMNCTDEIVTIVAMLSVPEVFFRPKDREAESDKARERFCVPESDHCTLLNVYNQWKRHGYKSSWCSNHFLHVKALRKAREIRAQLIDILKQQRIRVTSCGSRWDPVRKVICSAYFCNAASLKGVGTYMNVLTGTPAALHPSSSLCGLGYTPEYVVYHELVLTSKEYMRTVTAVDAEWLAELGPMFFTLCGKGGAAA
;
A
#
# COMPACT_ATOMS: atom_id res chain seq x y z
N PRO A 1 4.13 21.91 5.01
CA PRO A 1 4.57 21.19 3.79
C PRO A 1 3.68 20.00 3.42
N GLY A 2 3.03 19.34 4.40
CA GLY A 2 2.21 18.15 4.13
C GLY A 2 0.87 18.39 3.44
N GLY A 3 0.30 19.58 3.53
CA GLY A 3 -1.03 19.86 2.99
C GLY A 3 -1.10 19.89 1.46
N ALA A 4 -0.11 20.47 0.80
CA ALA A 4 -0.08 20.58 -0.66
C ALA A 4 0.07 19.20 -1.33
N ALA A 5 0.97 18.35 -0.82
CA ALA A 5 1.16 16.99 -1.33
C ALA A 5 -0.10 16.11 -1.12
N ALA A 6 -0.81 16.27 0.00
CA ALA A 6 -2.06 15.55 0.26
C ALA A 6 -3.16 15.96 -0.73
N VAL A 7 -3.28 17.24 -1.05
CA VAL A 7 -4.25 17.75 -2.04
C VAL A 7 -3.89 17.25 -3.44
N GLU A 8 -2.61 17.27 -3.82
CA GLU A 8 -2.16 16.76 -5.12
C GLU A 8 -2.47 15.27 -5.29
N ASN A 9 -2.21 14.46 -4.28
CA ASN A 9 -2.53 13.04 -4.30
C ASN A 9 -4.05 12.79 -4.36
N ALA A 10 -4.85 13.59 -3.66
CA ALA A 10 -6.31 13.52 -3.74
C ALA A 10 -6.84 13.90 -5.13
N CYS A 11 -6.30 14.95 -5.76
CA CYS A 11 -6.64 15.32 -7.13
C CYS A 11 -6.24 14.25 -8.14
N ARG A 12 -5.10 13.61 -7.95
CA ARG A 12 -4.67 12.49 -8.79
C ARG A 12 -5.59 11.28 -8.62
N ALA A 13 -5.99 10.96 -7.40
CA ALA A 13 -6.95 9.91 -7.13
C ALA A 13 -8.32 10.20 -7.77
N GLU A 14 -8.75 11.47 -7.80
CA GLU A 14 -9.97 11.88 -8.50
C GLU A 14 -9.84 11.67 -10.01
N SER A 15 -8.72 12.09 -10.62
CA SER A 15 -8.49 11.92 -12.06
C SER A 15 -8.44 10.45 -12.49
N MET A 16 -8.05 9.54 -11.59
CA MET A 16 -8.02 8.09 -11.82
C MET A 16 -9.27 7.36 -11.33
N ASN A 17 -10.28 8.10 -10.86
CA ASN A 17 -11.55 7.56 -10.34
C ASN A 17 -11.38 6.55 -9.19
N CYS A 18 -10.45 6.77 -8.28
CA CYS A 18 -10.17 5.87 -7.15
C CYS A 18 -10.05 6.58 -5.80
N THR A 19 -10.72 7.73 -5.62
CA THR A 19 -10.69 8.47 -4.35
C THR A 19 -11.25 7.66 -3.18
N ASP A 20 -12.29 6.86 -3.40
CA ASP A 20 -12.88 6.01 -2.34
C ASP A 20 -11.86 4.98 -1.83
N GLU A 21 -11.15 4.34 -2.73
CA GLU A 21 -10.11 3.36 -2.42
C GLU A 21 -8.93 4.00 -1.70
N ILE A 22 -8.44 5.13 -2.19
CA ILE A 22 -7.29 5.84 -1.59
C ILE A 22 -7.64 6.36 -0.19
N VAL A 23 -8.81 6.95 0.00
CA VAL A 23 -9.26 7.39 1.34
C VAL A 23 -9.32 6.23 2.32
N THR A 24 -9.80 5.08 1.88
CA THR A 24 -9.86 3.86 2.70
C THR A 24 -8.45 3.40 3.08
N ILE A 25 -7.51 3.39 2.15
CA ILE A 25 -6.11 3.02 2.40
C ILE A 25 -5.47 3.98 3.40
N VAL A 26 -5.65 5.29 3.23
CA VAL A 26 -5.11 6.31 4.15
C VAL A 26 -5.67 6.11 5.56
N ALA A 27 -6.97 5.85 5.69
CA ALA A 27 -7.58 5.55 6.98
C ALA A 27 -7.00 4.29 7.64
N MET A 28 -6.78 3.25 6.84
CA MET A 28 -6.17 2.00 7.33
C MET A 28 -4.70 2.16 7.73
N LEU A 29 -3.94 3.01 7.05
CA LEU A 29 -2.57 3.35 7.43
C LEU A 29 -2.48 4.23 8.67
N SER A 30 -3.56 4.93 9.04
CA SER A 30 -3.63 5.86 10.17
C SER A 30 -3.92 5.17 11.52
N VAL A 31 -4.13 3.87 11.52
CA VAL A 31 -4.41 3.08 12.73
C VAL A 31 -3.26 2.10 12.98
N PRO A 32 -3.13 1.59 14.22
CA PRO A 32 -2.19 0.52 14.51
C PRO A 32 -2.45 -0.74 13.67
N GLU A 33 -1.55 -1.72 13.76
CA GLU A 33 -1.65 -3.00 13.05
C GLU A 33 -3.05 -3.60 13.16
N VAL A 34 -3.67 -3.88 12.03
CA VAL A 34 -5.03 -4.44 11.98
C VAL A 34 -5.05 -5.96 12.08
N PHE A 35 -3.94 -6.62 11.76
CA PHE A 35 -3.79 -8.07 11.92
C PHE A 35 -3.18 -8.37 13.27
N PHE A 36 -3.62 -9.45 13.92
CA PHE A 36 -2.91 -9.98 15.08
C PHE A 36 -2.59 -11.47 14.87
N ARG A 37 -1.47 -11.87 15.46
CA ARG A 37 -0.91 -13.22 15.31
C ARG A 37 -0.65 -13.80 16.67
N PRO A 38 -1.66 -14.47 17.29
CA PRO A 38 -1.51 -15.08 18.60
C PRO A 38 -0.52 -16.25 18.52
N LYS A 39 0.35 -16.36 19.53
CA LYS A 39 1.43 -17.36 19.57
C LYS A 39 0.94 -18.82 19.56
N ASP A 40 -0.24 -19.05 20.09
CA ASP A 40 -0.87 -20.37 20.16
C ASP A 40 -1.66 -20.75 18.89
N ARG A 41 -1.90 -19.78 17.98
CA ARG A 41 -2.69 -19.99 16.76
C ARG A 41 -2.07 -19.32 15.54
N GLU A 42 -0.74 -19.32 15.44
CA GLU A 42 -0.01 -18.63 14.37
C GLU A 42 -0.41 -19.12 12.97
N ALA A 43 -0.45 -20.44 12.76
CA ALA A 43 -0.79 -21.02 11.46
C ALA A 43 -2.22 -20.67 11.01
N GLU A 44 -3.18 -20.61 11.91
CA GLU A 44 -4.55 -20.21 11.58
C GLU A 44 -4.64 -18.72 11.23
N SER A 45 -3.91 -17.89 11.97
CA SER A 45 -3.82 -16.46 11.70
C SER A 45 -3.17 -16.17 10.34
N ASP A 46 -2.07 -16.86 10.03
CA ASP A 46 -1.38 -16.72 8.75
C ASP A 46 -2.29 -17.13 7.59
N LYS A 47 -3.00 -18.25 7.72
CA LYS A 47 -3.97 -18.71 6.72
C LYS A 47 -5.17 -17.75 6.56
N ALA A 48 -5.62 -17.13 7.64
CA ALA A 48 -6.68 -16.12 7.58
C ALA A 48 -6.19 -14.87 6.86
N ARG A 49 -4.94 -14.43 7.10
CA ARG A 49 -4.32 -13.29 6.46
C ARG A 49 -4.14 -13.49 4.95
N GLU A 50 -3.72 -14.68 4.53
CA GLU A 50 -3.54 -15.03 3.11
C GLU A 50 -4.80 -14.76 2.27
N ARG A 51 -6.00 -14.94 2.86
CA ARG A 51 -7.28 -14.69 2.17
C ARG A 51 -7.50 -13.23 1.80
N PHE A 52 -6.83 -12.31 2.47
CA PHE A 52 -6.91 -10.88 2.21
C PHE A 52 -5.81 -10.39 1.27
N CYS A 53 -4.75 -11.17 1.11
CA CYS A 53 -3.59 -10.75 0.32
C CYS A 53 -4.00 -10.42 -1.12
N VAL A 54 -3.70 -9.21 -1.51
CA VAL A 54 -3.73 -8.79 -2.91
C VAL A 54 -2.29 -8.92 -3.40
N PRO A 55 -2.02 -9.79 -4.36
CA PRO A 55 -0.69 -9.92 -4.94
C PRO A 55 -0.15 -8.55 -5.36
N GLU A 56 1.14 -8.33 -5.14
CA GLU A 56 1.84 -7.10 -5.53
C GLU A 56 1.52 -5.85 -4.71
N SER A 57 0.59 -5.89 -3.71
CA SER A 57 0.26 -4.68 -2.95
C SER A 57 -0.24 -4.94 -1.54
N ASP A 58 0.56 -4.56 -0.55
CA ASP A 58 0.12 -4.52 0.85
C ASP A 58 -0.91 -3.41 1.09
N HIS A 59 -0.81 -2.28 0.38
CA HIS A 59 -1.81 -1.22 0.45
C HIS A 59 -3.19 -1.70 -0.03
N CYS A 60 -3.23 -2.41 -1.15
CA CYS A 60 -4.47 -3.01 -1.65
C CYS A 60 -4.97 -4.16 -0.75
N THR A 61 -4.08 -4.86 -0.06
CA THR A 61 -4.46 -5.85 0.97
C THR A 61 -5.22 -5.19 2.11
N LEU A 62 -4.75 -4.05 2.62
CA LEU A 62 -5.47 -3.28 3.64
C LEU A 62 -6.85 -2.81 3.15
N LEU A 63 -6.92 -2.34 1.91
CA LEU A 63 -8.18 -1.98 1.26
C LEU A 63 -9.14 -3.17 1.19
N ASN A 64 -8.63 -4.33 0.81
CA ASN A 64 -9.43 -5.56 0.71
C ASN A 64 -9.98 -6.00 2.08
N VAL A 65 -9.19 -5.90 3.15
CA VAL A 65 -9.64 -6.16 4.53
C VAL A 65 -10.83 -5.26 4.88
N TYR A 66 -10.70 -3.96 4.66
CA TYR A 66 -11.75 -3.01 4.98
C TYR A 66 -13.03 -3.28 4.17
N ASN A 67 -12.91 -3.52 2.87
CA ASN A 67 -14.03 -3.78 1.98
C ASN A 67 -14.76 -5.08 2.35
N GLN A 68 -14.05 -6.13 2.72
CA GLN A 68 -14.66 -7.37 3.17
C GLN A 68 -15.39 -7.17 4.50
N TRP A 69 -14.79 -6.47 5.47
CA TRP A 69 -15.45 -6.14 6.72
C TRP A 69 -16.74 -5.33 6.50
N LYS A 70 -16.69 -4.33 5.60
CA LYS A 70 -17.87 -3.54 5.18
C LYS A 70 -18.98 -4.44 4.61
N ARG A 71 -18.64 -5.36 3.69
CA ARG A 71 -19.59 -6.31 3.10
C ARG A 71 -20.25 -7.24 4.13
N HIS A 72 -19.55 -7.53 5.22
CA HIS A 72 -20.08 -8.32 6.34
C HIS A 72 -20.75 -7.46 7.42
N GLY A 73 -21.16 -6.24 7.08
CA GLY A 73 -21.92 -5.36 7.96
C GLY A 73 -21.14 -4.84 9.16
N TYR A 74 -19.81 -4.72 9.05
CA TYR A 74 -18.93 -4.21 10.11
C TYR A 74 -19.01 -5.00 11.43
N LYS A 75 -19.27 -6.30 11.34
CA LYS A 75 -19.46 -7.18 12.51
C LYS A 75 -18.14 -7.44 13.24
N SER A 76 -18.18 -7.32 14.57
CA SER A 76 -17.02 -7.61 15.44
C SER A 76 -16.66 -9.09 15.44
N SER A 77 -17.67 -9.97 15.43
CA SER A 77 -17.46 -11.42 15.36
C SER A 77 -16.72 -11.85 14.09
N TRP A 78 -17.02 -11.19 12.98
CA TRP A 78 -16.30 -11.44 11.74
C TRP A 78 -14.80 -11.08 11.87
N CYS A 79 -14.48 -9.96 12.53
CA CYS A 79 -13.09 -9.58 12.79
C CYS A 79 -12.37 -10.62 13.65
N SER A 80 -13.01 -11.07 14.73
CA SER A 80 -12.42 -12.08 15.63
C SER A 80 -12.14 -13.40 14.91
N ASN A 81 -13.04 -13.84 14.05
CA ASN A 81 -12.88 -15.07 13.24
C ASN A 81 -11.79 -14.96 12.18
N HIS A 82 -11.34 -13.74 11.85
CA HIS A 82 -10.32 -13.48 10.84
C HIS A 82 -9.02 -12.90 11.43
N PHE A 83 -8.84 -12.96 12.73
CA PHE A 83 -7.65 -12.44 13.42
C PHE A 83 -7.37 -10.95 13.12
N LEU A 84 -8.43 -10.14 13.20
CA LEU A 84 -8.39 -8.70 12.97
C LEU A 84 -8.74 -7.92 14.24
N HIS A 85 -7.98 -6.86 14.50
CA HIS A 85 -8.24 -5.93 15.59
C HIS A 85 -9.47 -5.06 15.31
N VAL A 86 -10.61 -5.41 15.88
CA VAL A 86 -11.87 -4.68 15.67
C VAL A 86 -11.79 -3.20 16.08
N LYS A 87 -11.05 -2.88 17.13
CA LYS A 87 -10.86 -1.49 17.59
C LYS A 87 -10.12 -0.66 16.53
N ALA A 88 -9.09 -1.22 15.91
CA ALA A 88 -8.34 -0.56 14.83
C ALA A 88 -9.24 -0.33 13.61
N LEU A 89 -10.02 -1.34 13.21
CA LEU A 89 -10.95 -1.21 12.08
C LEU A 89 -12.06 -0.18 12.33
N ARG A 90 -12.63 -0.13 13.54
CA ARG A 90 -13.60 0.89 13.93
C ARG A 90 -12.98 2.29 13.85
N LYS A 91 -11.76 2.45 14.34
CA LYS A 91 -11.05 3.73 14.27
C LYS A 91 -10.76 4.13 12.83
N ALA A 92 -10.34 3.19 11.98
CA ALA A 92 -10.16 3.44 10.56
C ALA A 92 -11.46 3.91 9.89
N ARG A 93 -12.60 3.33 10.24
CA ARG A 93 -13.91 3.76 9.74
C ARG A 93 -14.26 5.19 10.13
N GLU A 94 -13.97 5.59 11.37
CA GLU A 94 -14.15 6.98 11.83
C GLU A 94 -13.26 7.95 11.06
N ILE A 95 -11.97 7.64 10.94
CA ILE A 95 -11.01 8.46 10.19
C ILE A 95 -11.44 8.59 8.73
N ARG A 96 -11.87 7.47 8.11
CA ARG A 96 -12.36 7.48 6.74
C ARG A 96 -13.55 8.44 6.55
N ALA A 97 -14.50 8.43 7.47
CA ALA A 97 -15.64 9.35 7.42
C ALA A 97 -15.20 10.82 7.48
N GLN A 98 -14.26 11.14 8.37
CA GLN A 98 -13.69 12.49 8.49
C GLN A 98 -12.95 12.90 7.20
N LEU A 99 -12.16 12.00 6.60
CA LEU A 99 -11.46 12.27 5.34
C LEU A 99 -12.44 12.53 4.19
N ILE A 100 -13.52 11.76 4.10
CA ILE A 100 -14.58 12.00 3.09
C ILE A 100 -15.21 13.38 3.27
N ASP A 101 -15.48 13.81 4.48
CA ASP A 101 -16.03 15.13 4.74
C ASP A 101 -15.06 16.25 4.34
N ILE A 102 -13.76 16.06 4.57
CA ILE A 102 -12.71 16.97 4.10
C ILE A 102 -12.71 17.04 2.56
N LEU A 103 -12.76 15.90 1.87
CA LEU A 103 -12.80 15.88 0.39
C LEU A 103 -14.02 16.64 -0.14
N LYS A 104 -15.19 16.46 0.47
CA LYS A 104 -16.42 17.20 0.10
C LYS A 104 -16.24 18.72 0.28
N GLN A 105 -15.64 19.15 1.39
CA GLN A 105 -15.34 20.55 1.64
C GLN A 105 -14.38 21.14 0.58
N GLN A 106 -13.42 20.34 0.12
CA GLN A 106 -12.48 20.70 -0.94
C GLN A 106 -13.07 20.52 -2.35
N ARG A 107 -14.35 20.14 -2.47
CA ARG A 107 -15.05 19.87 -3.74
C ARG A 107 -14.39 18.76 -4.57
N ILE A 108 -13.69 17.84 -3.94
CA ILE A 108 -13.13 16.66 -4.58
C ILE A 108 -14.20 15.56 -4.55
N ARG A 109 -14.49 14.99 -5.72
CA ARG A 109 -15.51 13.95 -5.86
C ARG A 109 -14.99 12.61 -5.33
N VAL A 110 -15.83 11.92 -4.58
CA VAL A 110 -15.56 10.56 -4.13
C VAL A 110 -16.03 9.60 -5.23
N THR A 111 -15.07 9.04 -5.94
CA THR A 111 -15.27 8.09 -7.05
C THR A 111 -14.61 6.76 -6.75
N SER A 112 -15.05 5.69 -7.40
CA SER A 112 -14.51 4.35 -7.22
C SER A 112 -14.11 3.73 -8.56
N CYS A 113 -12.97 3.05 -8.57
CA CYS A 113 -12.53 2.22 -9.70
C CYS A 113 -12.98 0.75 -9.58
N GLY A 114 -13.78 0.42 -8.58
CA GLY A 114 -14.28 -0.92 -8.33
C GLY A 114 -13.17 -1.87 -7.85
N SER A 115 -12.98 -2.98 -8.55
CA SER A 115 -11.99 -4.00 -8.22
C SER A 115 -10.69 -3.88 -9.00
N ARG A 116 -10.46 -2.79 -9.70
CA ARG A 116 -9.22 -2.57 -10.46
C ARG A 116 -8.13 -2.05 -9.55
N TRP A 117 -7.05 -2.83 -9.39
CA TRP A 117 -5.94 -2.49 -8.51
C TRP A 117 -4.92 -1.54 -9.14
N ASP A 118 -4.75 -1.54 -10.46
CA ASP A 118 -3.74 -0.75 -11.15
C ASP A 118 -3.90 0.77 -10.98
N PRO A 119 -5.09 1.38 -11.10
CA PRO A 119 -5.26 2.79 -10.80
C PRO A 119 -4.87 3.14 -9.36
N VAL A 120 -5.23 2.28 -8.40
CA VAL A 120 -4.89 2.45 -6.98
C VAL A 120 -3.38 2.37 -6.77
N ARG A 121 -2.71 1.36 -7.33
CA ARG A 121 -1.25 1.20 -7.26
C ARG A 121 -0.53 2.40 -7.89
N LYS A 122 -1.03 2.93 -8.99
CA LYS A 122 -0.45 4.11 -9.65
C LYS A 122 -0.55 5.36 -8.78
N VAL A 123 -1.67 5.59 -8.11
CA VAL A 123 -1.82 6.70 -7.15
C VAL A 123 -0.90 6.50 -5.94
N ILE A 124 -0.79 5.28 -5.42
CA ILE A 124 0.16 4.95 -4.34
C ILE A 124 1.59 5.23 -4.79
N CYS A 125 1.97 4.86 -6.00
CA CYS A 125 3.27 5.17 -6.58
C CYS A 125 3.53 6.68 -6.56
N SER A 126 2.56 7.50 -6.92
CA SER A 126 2.68 8.96 -6.89
C SER A 126 2.87 9.54 -5.49
N ALA A 127 2.21 8.94 -4.49
CA ALA A 127 2.32 9.38 -3.10
C ALA A 127 3.65 9.01 -2.45
N TYR A 128 4.25 7.90 -2.86
CA TYR A 128 5.43 7.30 -2.24
C TYR A 128 6.64 7.20 -3.18
N PHE A 129 6.71 7.99 -4.25
CA PHE A 129 7.83 7.90 -5.20
C PHE A 129 9.20 8.17 -4.56
N CYS A 130 9.26 8.97 -3.47
CA CYS A 130 10.48 9.17 -2.68
C CYS A 130 10.91 7.91 -1.91
N ASN A 131 9.98 6.99 -1.69
CA ASN A 131 10.21 5.68 -1.08
C ASN A 131 10.23 4.57 -2.15
N ALA A 132 10.67 4.89 -3.36
CA ALA A 132 10.87 3.90 -4.40
C ALA A 132 12.16 3.12 -4.16
N ALA A 133 12.10 1.80 -4.31
CA ALA A 133 13.24 0.92 -4.20
C ALA A 133 13.34 -0.04 -5.38
N SER A 134 14.57 -0.33 -5.80
CA SER A 134 14.87 -1.27 -6.87
C SER A 134 15.50 -2.54 -6.32
N LEU A 135 15.18 -3.67 -6.95
CA LEU A 135 15.75 -4.97 -6.62
C LEU A 135 17.26 -4.98 -6.94
N LYS A 136 18.08 -5.40 -5.98
CA LYS A 136 19.53 -5.53 -6.14
C LYS A 136 20.06 -6.96 -5.98
N GLY A 137 19.26 -7.84 -5.41
CA GLY A 137 19.61 -9.25 -5.19
C GLY A 137 18.43 -9.99 -4.62
N VAL A 138 18.59 -11.25 -4.28
CA VAL A 138 17.49 -12.07 -3.76
C VAL A 138 16.91 -11.45 -2.47
N GLY A 139 15.70 -10.91 -2.58
CA GLY A 139 14.98 -10.32 -1.46
C GLY A 139 15.58 -9.04 -0.88
N THR A 140 16.57 -8.44 -1.55
CA THR A 140 17.20 -7.18 -1.12
C THR A 140 16.87 -6.08 -2.11
N TYR A 141 16.34 -4.99 -1.58
CA TYR A 141 16.03 -3.77 -2.31
C TYR A 141 16.94 -2.63 -1.85
N MET A 142 17.04 -1.62 -2.69
CA MET A 142 17.76 -0.40 -2.38
C MET A 142 16.91 0.80 -2.77
N ASN A 143 16.71 1.75 -1.86
CA ASN A 143 16.02 3.00 -2.18
C ASN A 143 16.75 3.71 -3.32
N VAL A 144 16.02 4.05 -4.37
CA VAL A 144 16.59 4.60 -5.61
C VAL A 144 17.19 5.99 -5.39
N LEU A 145 16.63 6.79 -4.48
CA LEU A 145 17.08 8.16 -4.22
C LEU A 145 18.18 8.23 -3.15
N THR A 146 18.07 7.42 -2.09
CA THR A 146 18.99 7.52 -0.92
C THR A 146 20.08 6.47 -0.92
N GLY A 147 19.93 5.38 -1.71
CA GLY A 147 20.84 4.24 -1.68
C GLY A 147 20.72 3.37 -0.42
N THR A 148 19.71 3.59 0.42
CA THR A 148 19.49 2.81 1.64
C THR A 148 19.04 1.39 1.30
N PRO A 149 19.74 0.34 1.76
CA PRO A 149 19.31 -1.04 1.56
C PRO A 149 18.15 -1.37 2.49
N ALA A 150 17.19 -2.15 1.99
CA ALA A 150 16.07 -2.64 2.77
C ALA A 150 15.59 -4.00 2.26
N ALA A 151 14.89 -4.75 3.09
CA ALA A 151 14.34 -6.04 2.72
C ALA A 151 12.80 -6.02 2.79
N LEU A 152 12.15 -6.93 2.08
CA LEU A 152 10.72 -7.18 2.27
C LEU A 152 10.49 -7.78 3.65
N HIS A 153 9.49 -7.25 4.36
CA HIS A 153 9.05 -7.88 5.61
C HIS A 153 8.38 -9.23 5.30
N PRO A 154 8.64 -10.29 6.08
CA PRO A 154 8.06 -11.62 5.82
C PRO A 154 6.53 -11.66 5.75
N SER A 155 5.85 -10.71 6.41
CA SER A 155 4.39 -10.59 6.38
C SER A 155 3.84 -9.86 5.16
N SER A 156 4.70 -9.36 4.26
CA SER A 156 4.25 -8.69 3.05
C SER A 156 3.59 -9.68 2.07
N SER A 157 2.53 -9.23 1.41
CA SER A 157 1.88 -9.98 0.32
C SER A 157 2.79 -10.18 -0.91
N LEU A 158 3.91 -9.46 -0.98
CA LEU A 158 4.93 -9.63 -2.01
C LEU A 158 5.87 -10.81 -1.73
N CYS A 159 5.91 -11.30 -0.50
CA CYS A 159 6.64 -12.52 -0.18
C CYS A 159 5.90 -13.74 -0.71
N GLY A 160 6.58 -14.62 -1.43
CA GLY A 160 6.00 -15.87 -1.93
C GLY A 160 5.20 -15.76 -3.24
N LEU A 161 5.31 -14.66 -3.98
CA LEU A 161 4.67 -14.49 -5.28
C LEU A 161 5.23 -15.41 -6.39
N GLY A 162 6.33 -16.10 -6.16
CA GLY A 162 7.02 -16.86 -7.20
C GLY A 162 7.90 -16.02 -8.13
N TYR A 163 7.82 -14.72 -8.04
CA TYR A 163 8.71 -13.75 -8.69
C TYR A 163 8.96 -12.57 -7.76
N THR A 164 10.00 -11.80 -8.04
CA THR A 164 10.35 -10.63 -7.24
C THR A 164 10.16 -9.37 -8.10
N PRO A 165 9.25 -8.46 -7.75
CA PRO A 165 9.08 -7.20 -8.48
C PRO A 165 10.38 -6.41 -8.55
N GLU A 166 10.68 -5.83 -9.71
CA GLU A 166 11.90 -5.06 -9.94
C GLU A 166 11.87 -3.73 -9.18
N TYR A 167 10.71 -3.08 -9.13
CA TYR A 167 10.49 -1.82 -8.42
C TYR A 167 9.31 -1.91 -7.47
N VAL A 168 9.49 -1.30 -6.31
CA VAL A 168 8.45 -1.19 -5.28
C VAL A 168 8.45 0.21 -4.69
N VAL A 169 7.33 0.60 -4.08
CA VAL A 169 7.25 1.72 -3.15
C VAL A 169 6.82 1.20 -1.79
N TYR A 170 7.21 1.86 -0.71
CA TYR A 170 6.89 1.44 0.65
C TYR A 170 6.42 2.60 1.51
N HIS A 171 5.62 2.30 2.52
CA HIS A 171 5.10 3.30 3.45
C HIS A 171 6.18 3.80 4.42
N GLU A 172 6.90 2.87 5.04
CA GLU A 172 7.94 3.19 6.03
C GLU A 172 9.01 2.10 6.10
N LEU A 173 10.15 2.46 6.70
CA LEU A 173 11.20 1.51 7.08
C LEU A 173 11.08 1.20 8.57
N VAL A 174 11.23 -0.07 8.92
CA VAL A 174 11.24 -0.56 10.30
C VAL A 174 12.56 -1.28 10.56
N LEU A 175 13.30 -0.82 11.54
CA LEU A 175 14.55 -1.45 11.97
C LEU A 175 14.27 -2.48 13.06
N THR A 176 14.61 -3.72 12.77
CA THR A 176 14.65 -4.81 13.76
C THR A 176 16.03 -5.46 13.72
N SER A 177 16.19 -6.67 13.22
CA SER A 177 17.51 -7.27 12.95
C SER A 177 18.18 -6.66 11.71
N LYS A 178 17.41 -6.12 10.79
CA LYS A 178 17.78 -5.34 9.61
C LYS A 178 16.65 -4.35 9.28
N GLU A 179 16.88 -3.46 8.33
CA GLU A 179 15.82 -2.57 7.85
C GLU A 179 14.85 -3.32 6.94
N TYR A 180 13.57 -3.29 7.31
CA TYR A 180 12.48 -3.86 6.52
C TYR A 180 11.58 -2.76 5.97
N MET A 181 11.20 -2.91 4.71
CA MET A 181 10.13 -2.13 4.10
C MET A 181 8.79 -2.65 4.62
N ARG A 182 7.98 -1.75 5.15
CA ARG A 182 6.64 -2.06 5.66
C ARG A 182 5.59 -1.45 4.74
N THR A 183 4.54 -2.21 4.46
CA THR A 183 3.45 -1.86 3.55
C THR A 183 3.99 -1.49 2.17
N VAL A 184 4.22 -2.51 1.38
CA VAL A 184 4.95 -2.43 0.11
C VAL A 184 3.99 -2.67 -1.05
N THR A 185 4.15 -1.90 -2.12
CA THR A 185 3.39 -2.07 -3.36
C THR A 185 4.36 -2.12 -4.55
N ALA A 186 4.23 -3.15 -5.37
CA ALA A 186 4.94 -3.25 -6.63
C ALA A 186 4.47 -2.19 -7.62
N VAL A 187 5.40 -1.55 -8.31
CA VAL A 187 5.12 -0.49 -9.28
C VAL A 187 5.88 -0.73 -10.57
N ASP A 188 5.38 -0.15 -11.66
CA ASP A 188 6.04 -0.21 -12.95
C ASP A 188 7.07 0.92 -13.07
N ALA A 189 8.19 0.65 -13.74
CA ALA A 189 9.24 1.63 -13.95
C ALA A 189 8.72 2.88 -14.69
N GLU A 190 7.81 2.69 -15.64
CA GLU A 190 7.16 3.75 -16.40
C GLU A 190 6.38 4.72 -15.51
N TRP A 191 5.73 4.22 -14.46
CA TRP A 191 5.01 5.07 -13.50
C TRP A 191 5.95 5.96 -12.71
N LEU A 192 7.11 5.44 -12.31
CA LEU A 192 8.13 6.22 -11.61
C LEU A 192 8.67 7.34 -12.50
N ALA A 193 8.95 7.05 -13.78
CA ALA A 193 9.44 8.03 -14.73
C ALA A 193 8.37 9.09 -15.06
N GLU A 194 7.11 8.69 -15.21
CA GLU A 194 5.99 9.60 -15.48
C GLU A 194 5.68 10.52 -14.29
N LEU A 195 5.67 9.96 -13.07
CA LEU A 195 5.23 10.65 -11.86
C LEU A 195 6.34 11.46 -11.19
N GLY A 196 7.59 11.08 -11.38
CA GLY A 196 8.76 11.73 -10.81
C GLY A 196 9.87 12.00 -11.83
N PRO A 197 9.59 12.68 -12.97
CA PRO A 197 10.57 12.83 -14.05
C PRO A 197 11.84 13.59 -13.64
N MET A 198 11.79 14.38 -12.56
CA MET A 198 12.97 15.06 -12.02
C MET A 198 13.94 14.08 -11.32
N PHE A 199 13.47 12.92 -10.89
CA PHE A 199 14.24 11.96 -10.11
C PHE A 199 14.47 10.63 -10.86
N PHE A 200 13.61 10.29 -11.82
CA PHE A 200 13.63 9.01 -12.52
C PHE A 200 13.66 9.19 -14.02
N THR A 201 14.59 8.54 -14.67
CA THR A 201 14.69 8.46 -16.13
C THR A 201 14.75 7.00 -16.52
N LEU A 202 13.95 6.61 -17.51
CA LEU A 202 14.05 5.27 -18.08
C LEU A 202 15.37 5.18 -18.86
N CYS A 203 16.31 4.44 -18.31
CA CYS A 203 17.48 4.01 -19.06
C CYS A 203 17.00 2.93 -20.04
N GLY A 204 16.93 3.25 -21.33
CA GLY A 204 16.71 2.24 -22.35
C GLY A 204 17.70 1.10 -22.15
N LYS A 205 17.27 -0.15 -22.35
CA LYS A 205 18.18 -1.29 -22.52
C LYS A 205 18.98 -1.03 -23.80
N GLY A 206 19.91 -0.09 -23.72
CA GLY A 206 20.91 0.20 -24.74
C GLY A 206 21.83 -1.01 -24.79
N GLY A 207 21.87 -1.62 -25.96
CA GLY A 207 22.63 -2.79 -26.23
C GLY A 207 24.09 -2.68 -25.76
N ALA A 208 24.64 -3.79 -25.37
CA ALA A 208 26.06 -4.00 -25.35
C ALA A 208 26.62 -3.56 -26.72
N ALA A 209 27.27 -2.42 -26.73
CA ALA A 209 28.15 -2.07 -27.83
C ALA A 209 29.53 -2.66 -27.52
N ALA A 210 29.98 -3.44 -28.46
CA ALA A 210 31.22 -4.15 -28.60
C ALA A 210 32.47 -3.52 -27.97
#